data_57e04da1b37ebb03d67b04b9af21f1f6
#
_entry.id   57e04da1b37ebb03d67b04b9af21f1f6
#
_cell.length_a   1.000
_cell.length_b   1.000
_cell.length_c   1.000
_cell.angle_alpha   90.00
_cell.angle_beta   90.00
_cell.angle_gamma   90.00
#
_symmetry.space_group_name_H-M   'P 1'
#
loop_
_entity.id
_entity.type
_entity.pdbx_description
1 polymer ?
#
loop_
_entity_poly.entity_id
_entity_poly.type
_entity_poly.pdbx_seq_one_letter_code
_entity_poly.pdbx_strand_id
1 'polypeptide(L)'
;NPVREGIIRPRDEYPPRIVRLHYVEVDTVQGVPVRSVPESYAVIRTAAGRYALTHDGPVGVGRRGYFVAEVTDRRNDVWNSFGVCRFADGIPCFEFRMDSFTYDISRCSDAVSCYPIQINSRNEAIRLAQLEGAPDSFYPTMAERGLIRTAEGQVRRIRIEAEDDCGNVSTLEFAVRGRAGEFRAEADT
;
A
#
# COMPACT_ATOMS: atom_id res chain seq x y z
N ASN A 1 16.74 -11.33 -7.99
CA ASN A 1 16.11 -10.53 -9.06
C ASN A 1 17.18 -10.16 -10.10
N PRO A 2 17.12 -10.70 -11.36
CA PRO A 2 18.15 -10.52 -12.37
C PRO A 2 18.35 -9.04 -12.78
N VAL A 3 17.37 -8.18 -12.59
CA VAL A 3 17.49 -6.74 -12.84
C VAL A 3 18.38 -6.08 -11.78
N ARG A 4 18.15 -6.37 -10.51
CA ARG A 4 18.95 -5.83 -9.40
C ARG A 4 20.38 -6.38 -9.39
N GLU A 5 20.56 -7.61 -9.82
CA GLU A 5 21.88 -8.23 -9.98
C GLU A 5 22.62 -7.73 -11.22
N GLY A 6 22.02 -6.85 -12.00
CA GLY A 6 22.61 -6.28 -13.21
C GLY A 6 22.73 -7.26 -14.38
N ILE A 7 22.13 -8.45 -14.28
CA ILE A 7 22.12 -9.47 -15.33
C ILE A 7 21.25 -9.02 -16.51
N ILE A 8 20.12 -8.37 -16.21
CA ILE A 8 19.24 -7.76 -17.19
C ILE A 8 19.14 -6.27 -16.85
N ARG A 9 19.33 -5.42 -17.84
CA ARG A 9 19.18 -3.97 -17.71
C ARG A 9 18.01 -3.53 -18.60
N PRO A 10 16.76 -3.69 -18.15
CA PRO A 10 15.64 -3.16 -18.89
C PRO A 10 15.72 -1.64 -18.90
N ARG A 11 15.46 -1.05 -20.03
CA ARG A 11 15.31 0.40 -20.11
C ARG A 11 13.89 0.74 -19.70
N ASP A 12 13.75 1.36 -18.55
CA ASP A 12 12.50 1.91 -18.06
C ASP A 12 12.76 3.25 -17.36
N GLU A 13 12.05 4.28 -17.82
CA GLU A 13 12.16 5.64 -17.33
C GLU A 13 10.81 6.14 -16.74
N TYR A 14 9.79 5.28 -16.74
CA TYR A 14 8.47 5.63 -16.26
C TYR A 14 8.24 5.12 -14.83
N PRO A 15 8.05 6.05 -13.87
CA PRO A 15 7.73 5.63 -12.52
C PRO A 15 6.34 4.98 -12.45
N PRO A 16 6.13 4.06 -11.49
CA PRO A 16 4.85 3.42 -11.25
C PRO A 16 3.72 4.43 -11.12
N ARG A 17 2.51 4.05 -11.48
CA ARG A 17 1.33 4.87 -11.31
C ARG A 17 0.58 4.46 -10.06
N ILE A 18 0.35 5.41 -9.15
CA ILE A 18 -0.57 5.24 -8.04
C ILE A 18 -1.96 5.65 -8.54
N VAL A 19 -2.87 4.70 -8.58
CA VAL A 19 -4.19 4.85 -9.24
C VAL A 19 -5.27 5.23 -8.23
N ARG A 20 -5.22 4.60 -7.05
CA ARG A 20 -6.21 4.79 -5.99
C ARG A 20 -5.62 4.45 -4.64
N LEU A 21 -6.14 5.06 -3.60
CA LEU A 21 -5.83 4.74 -2.22
C LEU A 21 -7.09 4.28 -1.51
N HIS A 22 -6.96 3.27 -0.65
CA HIS A 22 -8.05 2.82 0.22
C HIS A 22 -7.59 2.85 1.65
N TYR A 23 -8.48 3.23 2.55
CA TYR A 23 -8.28 3.12 3.98
C TYR A 23 -9.18 2.03 4.55
N VAL A 24 -8.61 1.18 5.41
CA VAL A 24 -9.32 0.11 6.11
C VAL A 24 -9.08 0.31 7.60
N GLU A 25 -10.15 0.52 8.35
CA GLU A 25 -10.08 0.56 9.80
C GLU A 25 -10.07 -0.86 10.37
N VAL A 26 -9.31 -1.05 11.44
CA VAL A 26 -9.19 -2.35 12.12
C VAL A 26 -9.54 -2.17 13.58
N ASP A 27 -10.40 -3.03 14.11
CA ASP A 27 -10.72 -3.09 15.52
C ASP A 27 -10.74 -4.54 16.00
N THR A 28 -11.02 -4.71 17.28
CA THR A 28 -11.19 -6.03 17.89
C THR A 28 -12.53 -6.05 18.60
N VAL A 29 -13.45 -6.85 18.07
CA VAL A 29 -14.77 -7.05 18.67
C VAL A 29 -14.77 -8.43 19.34
N GLN A 30 -15.03 -8.47 20.66
CA GLN A 30 -15.02 -9.72 21.45
C GLN A 30 -13.75 -10.58 21.27
N GLY A 31 -12.59 -9.92 21.10
CA GLY A 31 -11.31 -10.61 20.90
C GLY A 31 -11.03 -11.05 19.45
N VAL A 32 -11.95 -10.82 18.53
CA VAL A 32 -11.79 -11.15 17.11
C VAL A 32 -11.41 -9.89 16.32
N PRO A 33 -10.34 -9.91 15.51
CA PRO A 33 -10.01 -8.81 14.61
C PRO A 33 -11.09 -8.64 13.55
N VAL A 34 -11.63 -7.43 13.43
CA VAL A 34 -12.63 -7.05 12.42
C VAL A 34 -12.13 -5.85 11.61
N ARG A 35 -12.60 -5.73 10.39
CA ARG A 35 -12.22 -4.67 9.45
C ARG A 35 -13.45 -3.90 8.99
N SER A 36 -13.26 -2.62 8.68
CA SER A 36 -14.30 -1.84 8.01
C SER A 36 -14.35 -2.14 6.51
N VAL A 37 -15.44 -1.76 5.87
CA VAL A 37 -15.47 -1.62 4.42
C VAL A 37 -14.39 -0.62 4.00
N PRO A 38 -13.60 -0.89 2.93
CA PRO A 38 -12.58 0.02 2.46
C PRO A 38 -13.16 1.37 2.01
N GLU A 39 -12.65 2.46 2.56
CA GLU A 39 -12.94 3.82 2.08
C GLU A 39 -11.98 4.18 0.97
N SER A 40 -12.50 4.55 -0.21
CA SER A 40 -11.70 4.76 -1.42
C SER A 40 -11.49 6.24 -1.73
N TYR A 41 -10.25 6.59 -2.08
CA TYR A 41 -9.83 7.95 -2.41
C TYR A 41 -9.21 7.97 -3.81
N ALA A 42 -9.73 8.83 -4.66
CA ALA A 42 -9.19 9.02 -6.00
C ALA A 42 -7.86 9.76 -5.94
N VAL A 43 -6.94 9.35 -6.80
CA VAL A 43 -5.59 9.89 -6.89
C VAL A 43 -5.42 10.56 -8.24
N ILE A 44 -4.82 11.74 -8.27
CA ILE A 44 -4.45 12.46 -9.48
C ILE A 44 -2.94 12.62 -9.58
N ARG A 45 -2.43 12.60 -10.80
CA ARG A 45 -1.04 12.91 -11.09
C ARG A 45 -0.85 14.42 -11.14
N THR A 46 0.04 14.96 -10.33
CA THR A 46 0.37 16.40 -10.28
C THR A 46 1.62 16.74 -11.09
N ALA A 47 2.57 15.79 -11.17
CA ALA A 47 3.79 15.87 -11.98
C ALA A 47 4.30 14.46 -12.28
N ALA A 48 5.43 14.33 -12.99
CA ALA A 48 6.08 13.04 -13.20
C ALA A 48 6.44 12.41 -11.84
N GLY A 49 5.95 11.19 -11.58
CA GLY A 49 6.16 10.47 -10.32
C GLY A 49 5.56 11.15 -9.08
N ARG A 50 4.70 12.17 -9.23
CA ARG A 50 4.07 12.85 -8.09
C ARG A 50 2.56 12.80 -8.18
N TYR A 51 1.95 12.48 -7.07
CA TYR A 51 0.51 12.26 -6.94
C TYR A 51 -0.06 13.00 -5.73
N ALA A 52 -1.34 13.31 -5.80
CA ALA A 52 -2.12 13.86 -4.70
C ALA A 52 -3.50 13.20 -4.66
N LEU A 53 -4.17 13.25 -3.51
CA LEU A 53 -5.58 12.89 -3.42
C LEU A 53 -6.43 14.02 -4.02
N THR A 54 -7.56 13.66 -4.63
CA THR A 54 -8.59 14.65 -5.03
C THR A 54 -9.44 15.08 -3.84
N HIS A 55 -9.28 14.43 -2.70
CA HIS A 55 -9.99 14.72 -1.47
C HIS A 55 -9.52 16.05 -0.85
N ASP A 56 -10.43 16.93 -0.53
CA ASP A 56 -10.12 18.18 0.14
C ASP A 56 -9.87 17.96 1.64
N GLY A 57 -8.73 18.47 2.11
CA GLY A 57 -8.33 18.37 3.51
C GLY A 57 -7.80 17.00 3.94
N PRO A 58 -7.62 16.77 5.25
CA PRO A 58 -7.12 15.52 5.78
C PRO A 58 -8.10 14.37 5.62
N VAL A 59 -7.60 13.19 5.25
CA VAL A 59 -8.35 11.94 5.24
C VAL A 59 -8.75 11.58 6.67
N GLY A 60 -10.04 11.35 6.91
CA GLY A 60 -10.52 10.87 8.21
C GLY A 60 -10.12 9.43 8.44
N VAL A 61 -9.40 9.16 9.54
CA VAL A 61 -8.97 7.81 9.91
C VAL A 61 -9.47 7.46 11.31
N GLY A 62 -9.82 6.19 11.52
CA GLY A 62 -10.17 5.68 12.84
C GLY A 62 -8.96 5.57 13.76
N ARG A 63 -9.17 5.00 14.96
CA ARG A 63 -8.11 4.85 15.96
C ARG A 63 -6.96 3.98 15.48
N ARG A 64 -7.24 3.00 14.62
CA ARG A 64 -6.27 2.05 14.09
C ARG A 64 -6.71 1.60 12.70
N GLY A 65 -5.81 1.60 11.74
CA GLY A 65 -6.13 1.14 10.40
C GLY A 65 -4.89 1.11 9.52
N TYR A 66 -5.09 0.79 8.25
CA TYR A 66 -4.02 0.75 7.27
C TYR A 66 -4.49 1.23 5.90
N PHE A 67 -3.53 1.56 5.06
CA PHE A 67 -3.80 1.88 3.66
C PHE A 67 -3.55 0.70 2.75
N VAL A 68 -4.26 0.70 1.62
CA VAL A 68 -4.04 -0.15 0.46
C VAL A 68 -3.84 0.75 -0.74
N ALA A 69 -2.73 0.57 -1.46
CA ALA A 69 -2.46 1.32 -2.68
C ALA A 69 -2.78 0.46 -3.91
N GLU A 70 -3.66 0.95 -4.78
CA GLU A 70 -3.77 0.41 -6.13
C GLU A 70 -2.72 1.05 -7.01
N VAL A 71 -1.91 0.22 -7.61
CA VAL A 71 -0.79 0.64 -8.46
C VAL A 71 -0.80 -0.08 -9.78
N THR A 72 -0.16 0.50 -10.75
CA THR A 72 0.17 -0.14 -12.02
C THR A 72 1.51 0.37 -12.50
N ASP A 73 2.30 -0.53 -13.03
CA ASP A 73 3.57 -0.19 -13.63
C ASP A 73 3.60 -0.64 -15.07
N ARG A 74 4.23 0.16 -15.94
CA ARG A 74 4.37 -0.11 -17.36
C ARG A 74 5.76 0.26 -17.80
N ARG A 75 6.43 -0.65 -18.42
CA ARG A 75 7.69 -0.33 -19.11
C ARG A 75 7.46 0.51 -20.36
N ASN A 76 8.51 1.22 -20.75
CA ASN A 76 8.58 1.92 -22.04
C ASN A 76 8.18 0.97 -23.18
N ASP A 77 7.20 1.40 -23.98
CA ASP A 77 6.76 0.73 -25.21
C ASP A 77 6.17 -0.69 -25.05
N VAL A 78 5.84 -1.13 -23.84
CA VAL A 78 5.24 -2.44 -23.58
C VAL A 78 3.88 -2.28 -22.90
N TRP A 79 2.87 -3.00 -23.43
CA TRP A 79 1.51 -2.96 -22.89
C TRP A 79 1.32 -3.78 -21.61
N ASN A 80 2.29 -4.63 -21.28
CA ASN A 80 2.22 -5.48 -20.09
C ASN A 80 2.45 -4.66 -18.83
N SER A 81 1.64 -4.89 -17.83
CA SER A 81 1.82 -4.33 -16.49
C SER A 81 2.91 -5.12 -15.77
N PHE A 82 3.82 -4.40 -15.10
CA PHE A 82 4.81 -4.97 -14.20
C PHE A 82 4.43 -4.59 -12.77
N GLY A 83 4.84 -5.41 -11.81
CA GLY A 83 4.55 -5.18 -10.41
C GLY A 83 5.47 -4.11 -9.82
N VAL A 84 4.95 -3.41 -8.82
CA VAL A 84 5.75 -2.53 -7.98
C VAL A 84 6.49 -3.37 -6.95
N CYS A 85 7.79 -3.19 -6.82
CA CYS A 85 8.62 -4.05 -5.99
C CYS A 85 8.84 -3.53 -4.57
N ARG A 86 8.60 -2.24 -4.32
CA ARG A 86 8.81 -1.65 -3.01
C ARG A 86 7.79 -0.56 -2.69
N PHE A 87 7.30 -0.56 -1.45
CA PHE A 87 6.58 0.53 -0.83
C PHE A 87 7.28 0.96 0.45
N ALA A 88 7.29 2.25 0.72
CA ALA A 88 7.63 2.79 2.01
C ALA A 88 6.65 3.90 2.36
N ASP A 89 6.24 4.02 3.60
CA ASP A 89 5.56 5.22 4.07
C ASP A 89 6.55 6.15 4.79
N GLY A 90 6.31 7.46 4.71
CA GLY A 90 7.23 8.48 5.24
C GLY A 90 7.22 8.59 6.76
N ILE A 91 6.38 7.80 7.41
CA ILE A 91 6.50 7.47 8.82
C ILE A 91 7.23 6.14 8.84
N PRO A 92 8.34 5.96 9.57
CA PRO A 92 9.14 4.73 9.51
C PRO A 92 8.43 3.56 10.20
N CYS A 93 7.20 3.28 9.79
CA CYS A 93 6.38 2.22 10.34
C CYS A 93 6.19 1.05 9.39
N PHE A 94 6.54 1.21 8.12
CA PHE A 94 6.27 0.20 7.12
C PHE A 94 7.28 0.23 5.98
N GLU A 95 7.74 -0.93 5.60
CA GLU A 95 8.43 -1.18 4.34
C GLU A 95 7.95 -2.53 3.79
N PHE A 96 7.53 -2.54 2.53
CA PHE A 96 7.15 -3.74 1.80
C PHE A 96 8.15 -3.96 0.67
N ARG A 97 8.68 -5.18 0.54
CA ARG A 97 9.61 -5.56 -0.53
C ARG A 97 9.22 -6.88 -1.15
N MET A 98 9.06 -6.87 -2.45
CA MET A 98 8.92 -8.08 -3.28
C MET A 98 10.19 -8.40 -4.08
N ASP A 99 11.22 -7.62 -3.95
CA ASP A 99 12.48 -7.75 -4.70
C ASP A 99 13.34 -8.96 -4.29
N SER A 100 13.11 -9.50 -3.11
CA SER A 100 13.76 -10.73 -2.65
C SER A 100 13.00 -12.01 -3.05
N PHE A 101 12.11 -11.92 -4.03
CA PHE A 101 11.33 -13.04 -4.51
C PHE A 101 12.26 -14.09 -5.13
N THR A 102 12.47 -15.19 -4.44
CA THR A 102 13.05 -16.40 -5.02
C THR A 102 11.93 -17.16 -5.72
N TYR A 103 12.21 -17.73 -6.90
CA TYR A 103 11.27 -18.56 -7.68
C TYR A 103 10.90 -19.88 -6.98
N ASP A 104 10.83 -19.88 -5.69
CA ASP A 104 10.32 -21.00 -4.93
C ASP A 104 8.79 -20.96 -4.98
N ILE A 105 8.22 -21.91 -5.73
CA ILE A 105 6.77 -22.06 -5.91
C ILE A 105 6.04 -22.15 -4.56
N SER A 106 6.69 -22.68 -3.52
CA SER A 106 6.12 -22.76 -2.17
C SER A 106 5.88 -21.38 -1.55
N ARG A 107 6.60 -20.35 -2.01
CA ARG A 107 6.47 -18.96 -1.54
C ARG A 107 5.55 -18.09 -2.39
N CYS A 108 5.10 -18.58 -3.55
CA CYS A 108 4.13 -17.82 -4.36
C CYS A 108 2.80 -17.60 -3.61
N SER A 109 2.41 -18.53 -2.74
CA SER A 109 1.23 -18.39 -1.88
C SER A 109 1.38 -17.25 -0.87
N ASP A 110 2.60 -16.93 -0.45
CA ASP A 110 2.87 -15.90 0.55
C ASP A 110 2.60 -14.50 0.00
N ALA A 111 2.92 -14.27 -1.29
CA ALA A 111 2.62 -13.00 -1.95
C ALA A 111 1.12 -12.69 -1.97
N VAL A 112 0.27 -13.70 -2.13
CA VAL A 112 -1.20 -13.54 -2.14
C VAL A 112 -1.72 -12.96 -0.82
N SER A 113 -1.07 -13.25 0.29
CA SER A 113 -1.46 -12.72 1.61
C SER A 113 -1.34 -11.20 1.72
N CYS A 114 -0.56 -10.57 0.83
CA CYS A 114 -0.38 -9.12 0.77
C CYS A 114 -1.53 -8.43 0.04
N TYR A 115 -2.33 -9.16 -0.74
CA TYR A 115 -3.45 -8.62 -1.50
C TYR A 115 -4.74 -8.69 -0.68
N PRO A 116 -5.44 -7.57 -0.52
CA PRO A 116 -6.73 -7.57 0.18
C PRO A 116 -7.81 -8.20 -0.71
N ILE A 117 -8.56 -9.15 -0.16
CA ILE A 117 -9.63 -9.84 -0.88
C ILE A 117 -10.80 -8.90 -1.20
N GLN A 118 -11.04 -7.90 -0.33
CA GLN A 118 -12.19 -6.98 -0.43
C GLN A 118 -12.04 -5.93 -1.55
N ILE A 119 -10.86 -5.79 -2.15
CA ILE A 119 -10.62 -4.80 -3.20
C ILE A 119 -10.58 -5.52 -4.54
N ASN A 120 -11.69 -5.43 -5.28
CA ASN A 120 -11.76 -5.93 -6.64
C ASN A 120 -11.25 -4.85 -7.60
N SER A 121 -9.99 -4.93 -7.97
CA SER A 121 -9.33 -4.01 -8.88
C SER A 121 -8.69 -4.75 -10.04
N ARG A 122 -8.63 -4.09 -11.20
CA ARG A 122 -7.80 -4.54 -12.33
C ARG A 122 -6.32 -4.16 -12.18
N ASN A 123 -6.04 -3.29 -11.21
CA ASN A 123 -4.70 -2.88 -10.84
C ASN A 123 -4.19 -3.78 -9.72
N GLU A 124 -2.91 -3.75 -9.49
CA GLU A 124 -2.32 -4.40 -8.33
C GLU A 124 -2.69 -3.60 -7.07
N ALA A 125 -3.39 -4.24 -6.14
CA ALA A 125 -3.80 -3.62 -4.88
C ALA A 125 -2.95 -4.20 -3.74
N ILE A 126 -2.03 -3.41 -3.21
CA ILE A 126 -1.06 -3.85 -2.21
C ILE A 126 -1.41 -3.26 -0.84
N ARG A 127 -1.52 -4.13 0.14
CA ARG A 127 -1.75 -3.76 1.53
C ARG A 127 -0.47 -3.20 2.14
N LEU A 128 -0.52 -1.96 2.61
CA LEU A 128 0.59 -1.26 3.25
C LEU A 128 0.62 -1.53 4.76
N ALA A 129 0.40 -2.78 5.14
CA ALA A 129 0.51 -3.24 6.52
C ALA A 129 0.75 -4.74 6.57
N GLN A 130 1.59 -5.17 7.50
CA GLN A 130 1.73 -6.56 7.85
C GLN A 130 0.62 -6.93 8.84
N LEU A 131 -0.29 -7.80 8.43
CA LEU A 131 -1.29 -8.37 9.32
C LEU A 131 -0.84 -9.76 9.79
N GLU A 132 -1.52 -10.28 10.80
CA GLU A 132 -1.27 -11.62 11.31
C GLU A 132 -1.32 -12.66 10.17
N GLY A 133 -0.32 -13.56 10.15
CA GLY A 133 -0.16 -14.56 9.10
C GLY A 133 0.55 -14.08 7.83
N ALA A 134 0.85 -12.79 7.69
CA ALA A 134 1.64 -12.31 6.55
C ALA A 134 3.14 -12.60 6.77
N PRO A 135 3.87 -13.01 5.71
CA PRO A 135 5.28 -13.39 5.85
C PRO A 135 6.18 -12.17 6.14
N ASP A 136 7.08 -12.33 7.11
CA ASP A 136 8.03 -11.28 7.48
C ASP A 136 9.00 -10.91 6.34
N SER A 137 9.22 -11.83 5.38
CA SER A 137 10.14 -11.60 4.27
C SER A 137 9.73 -10.44 3.35
N PHE A 138 8.44 -10.11 3.28
CA PHE A 138 7.95 -8.95 2.51
C PHE A 138 7.87 -7.67 3.34
N TYR A 139 8.04 -7.76 4.65
CA TYR A 139 7.88 -6.64 5.58
C TYR A 139 9.11 -6.50 6.49
N PRO A 140 10.24 -6.01 5.96
CA PRO A 140 11.49 -5.93 6.73
C PRO A 140 11.42 -4.94 7.89
N THR A 141 10.53 -3.96 7.83
CA THR A 141 10.31 -2.99 8.91
C THR A 141 9.07 -3.36 9.71
N MET A 142 9.26 -3.65 10.99
CA MET A 142 8.21 -4.15 11.89
C MET A 142 7.55 -3.07 12.75
N ALA A 143 8.00 -1.81 12.64
CA ALA A 143 7.46 -0.71 13.42
C ALA A 143 5.95 -0.54 13.14
N GLU A 144 5.11 -0.72 14.17
CA GLU A 144 3.64 -0.66 14.08
C GLU A 144 3.05 -1.55 12.96
N ARG A 145 3.85 -2.36 12.30
CA ARG A 145 3.46 -3.23 11.17
C ARG A 145 2.71 -2.50 10.04
N GLY A 146 2.98 -1.21 9.83
CA GLY A 146 2.25 -0.37 8.87
C GLY A 146 0.85 0.08 9.32
N LEU A 147 0.47 -0.23 10.55
CA LEU A 147 -0.80 0.21 11.12
C LEU A 147 -0.69 1.67 11.56
N ILE A 148 -1.57 2.49 11.02
CA ILE A 148 -1.70 3.89 11.39
C ILE A 148 -2.53 3.98 12.67
N ARG A 149 -1.94 4.53 13.72
CA ARG A 149 -2.64 4.84 14.98
C ARG A 149 -2.75 6.35 15.11
N THR A 150 -3.97 6.84 15.26
CA THR A 150 -4.23 8.28 15.30
C THR A 150 -5.24 8.58 16.40
N ALA A 151 -4.87 9.48 17.32
CA ALA A 151 -5.82 9.97 18.31
C ALA A 151 -6.85 10.91 17.67
N GLU A 152 -8.02 11.03 18.27
CA GLU A 152 -9.06 11.94 17.81
C GLU A 152 -8.52 13.38 17.65
N GLY A 153 -8.82 14.00 16.51
CA GLY A 153 -8.39 15.34 16.16
C GLY A 153 -6.90 15.46 15.78
N GLN A 154 -6.07 14.47 16.08
CA GLN A 154 -4.66 14.48 15.71
C GLN A 154 -4.51 14.49 14.19
N VAL A 155 -3.67 15.38 13.68
CA VAL A 155 -3.31 15.44 12.26
C VAL A 155 -1.89 14.91 12.06
N ARG A 156 -1.72 14.03 11.06
CA ARG A 156 -0.42 13.48 10.67
C ARG A 156 -0.25 13.58 9.16
N ARG A 157 0.97 13.73 8.70
CA ARG A 157 1.33 13.65 7.29
C ARG A 157 1.74 12.23 6.96
N ILE A 158 1.25 11.72 5.84
CA ILE A 158 1.58 10.42 5.26
C ILE A 158 2.24 10.66 3.91
N ARG A 159 3.30 9.92 3.65
CA ARG A 159 3.97 9.86 2.36
C ARG A 159 4.12 8.40 1.96
N ILE A 160 3.55 8.04 0.84
CA ILE A 160 3.65 6.70 0.24
C ILE A 160 4.59 6.78 -0.95
N GLU A 161 5.58 5.93 -1.00
CA GLU A 161 6.48 5.77 -2.13
C GLU A 161 6.27 4.38 -2.75
N ALA A 162 6.16 4.34 -4.07
CA ALA A 162 6.12 3.11 -4.86
C ALA A 162 7.31 3.10 -5.81
N GLU A 163 8.09 2.04 -5.77
CA GLU A 163 9.30 1.88 -6.58
C GLU A 163 9.19 0.64 -7.46
N ASP A 164 9.58 0.76 -8.72
CA ASP A 164 9.70 -0.36 -9.64
C ASP A 164 11.07 -1.05 -9.58
N ASP A 165 11.24 -2.11 -10.35
CA ASP A 165 12.50 -2.86 -10.46
C ASP A 165 13.65 -2.05 -11.07
N CYS A 166 13.36 -0.97 -11.77
CA CYS A 166 14.35 -0.09 -12.39
C CYS A 166 14.77 1.07 -11.48
N GLY A 167 14.15 1.20 -10.31
CA GLY A 167 14.42 2.25 -9.32
C GLY A 167 13.67 3.55 -9.59
N ASN A 168 12.68 3.55 -10.48
CA ASN A 168 11.81 4.72 -10.65
C ASN A 168 10.82 4.79 -9.48
N VAL A 169 10.67 5.98 -8.91
CA VAL A 169 9.84 6.19 -7.70
C VAL A 169 8.69 7.13 -7.98
N SER A 170 7.52 6.73 -7.49
CA SER A 170 6.34 7.58 -7.39
C SER A 170 5.99 7.89 -5.95
N THR A 171 5.53 9.11 -5.71
CA THR A 171 5.22 9.61 -4.37
C THR A 171 3.79 10.16 -4.31
N LEU A 172 3.05 9.76 -3.27
CA LEU A 172 1.75 10.30 -2.89
C LEU A 172 1.85 10.87 -1.47
N GLU A 173 1.58 12.17 -1.32
CA GLU A 173 1.58 12.85 -0.02
C GLU A 173 0.20 13.38 0.33
N PHE A 174 -0.22 13.18 1.57
CA PHE A 174 -1.49 13.66 2.08
C PHE A 174 -1.46 13.77 3.61
N ALA A 175 -2.49 14.39 4.17
CA ALA A 175 -2.68 14.43 5.61
C ALA A 175 -3.79 13.47 6.03
N VAL A 176 -3.69 12.93 7.24
CA VAL A 176 -4.76 12.20 7.91
C VAL A 176 -5.16 12.93 9.18
N ARG A 177 -6.41 12.78 9.60
CA ARG A 177 -6.93 13.27 10.89
C ARG A 177 -7.69 12.16 11.58
N GLY A 178 -7.37 11.92 12.85
CA GLY A 178 -8.13 11.01 13.68
C GLY A 178 -9.58 11.49 13.84
N ARG A 179 -10.53 10.65 13.44
CA ARG A 179 -11.96 10.92 13.60
C ARG A 179 -12.48 10.47 14.95
N ALA A 180 -13.45 11.19 15.49
CA ALA A 180 -14.29 10.70 16.57
C ALA A 180 -15.28 9.66 15.99
N GLY A 181 -15.61 8.65 16.76
CA GLY A 181 -16.68 7.74 16.40
C GLY A 181 -16.39 6.29 16.75
N GLU A 182 -17.46 5.52 16.73
CA GLU A 182 -17.39 4.07 16.92
C GLU A 182 -17.00 3.40 15.61
N PHE A 183 -16.23 2.34 15.71
CA PHE A 183 -15.88 1.45 14.61
C PHE A 183 -17.15 0.83 14.02
N ARG A 184 -17.27 0.85 12.69
CA ARG A 184 -18.33 0.14 11.97
C ARG A 184 -17.74 -1.04 11.24
N ALA A 185 -17.99 -2.25 11.77
CA ALA A 185 -17.61 -3.49 11.09
C ALA A 185 -18.42 -3.66 9.79
N GLU A 186 -17.84 -4.38 8.84
CA GLU A 186 -18.58 -4.92 7.71
C GLU A 186 -19.62 -5.91 8.25
N ALA A 187 -20.87 -5.74 7.88
CA ALA A 187 -21.89 -6.73 8.22
C ALA A 187 -21.65 -7.98 7.35
N ASP A 188 -21.49 -9.12 7.97
CA ASP A 188 -21.45 -10.40 7.28
C ASP A 188 -22.80 -10.57 6.54
N THR A 189 -22.74 -10.55 5.20
CA THR A 189 -23.86 -10.88 4.29
C THR A 189 -23.67 -12.26 3.72
#